data_976eba2711ec33587bac0c45acad6d61
#
_entry.id   976eba2711ec33587bac0c45acad6d61
#
_cell.length_a   1.000
_cell.length_b   1.000
_cell.length_c   1.000
_cell.angle_alpha   90.00
_cell.angle_beta   90.00
_cell.angle_gamma   90.00
#
_symmetry.space_group_name_H-M   'P 1'
#
loop_
_entity.id
_entity.type
_entity.pdbx_description
1 polymer ?
#
loop_
_entity_poly.entity_id
_entity_poly.type
_entity_poly.pdbx_seq_one_letter_code
_entity_poly.pdbx_strand_id
1 'polypeptide(L)'
;LQEINDRINCLIHPDDRPSLAEIKKVVEAGRDADELYREAKTLGEDILRRRDGLDAAIDSTLENYSPERVSAIDRAILRLGAYELLHRKDLPAPIVISEAIRLSERFSSAESPRFVNGVLAGISKTEHPA
;
A
#
# COMPACT_ATOMS: atom_id res chain seq x y z
N LEU A 1 14.69 24.18 10.32
CA LEU A 1 15.00 24.75 8.98
C LEU A 1 16.42 25.30 8.89
N GLN A 2 16.87 26.03 9.89
CA GLN A 2 18.24 26.57 9.90
C GLN A 2 19.30 25.46 9.88
N GLU A 3 19.10 24.43 10.69
CA GLU A 3 20.02 23.30 10.79
C GLU A 3 20.11 22.50 9.48
N ILE A 4 18.99 22.29 8.80
CA ILE A 4 18.94 21.63 7.50
C ILE A 4 19.64 22.50 6.45
N ASN A 5 19.38 23.79 6.47
CA ASN A 5 20.00 24.76 5.57
C ASN A 5 21.51 24.78 5.74
N ASP A 6 21.98 24.77 6.98
CA ASP A 6 23.43 24.76 7.29
C ASP A 6 24.11 23.48 6.78
N ARG A 7 23.46 22.32 6.91
CA ARG A 7 23.97 21.05 6.38
C ARG A 7 24.04 21.07 4.86
N ILE A 8 23.04 21.62 4.19
CA ILE A 8 23.04 21.76 2.72
C ILE A 8 24.15 22.68 2.30
N ASN A 9 24.35 23.80 2.98
CA ASN A 9 25.41 24.78 2.69
C ASN A 9 26.80 24.19 2.85
N CYS A 10 27.01 23.25 3.76
CA CYS A 10 28.28 22.56 3.95
C CYS A 10 28.62 21.57 2.84
N LEU A 11 27.59 21.03 2.16
CA LEU A 11 27.74 19.98 1.15
C LEU A 11 27.76 20.48 -0.29
N ILE A 12 27.31 21.71 -0.53
CA ILE A 12 27.15 22.27 -1.88
C ILE A 12 28.11 23.45 -2.07
N HIS A 13 28.79 23.45 -3.21
CA HIS A 13 29.63 24.58 -3.60
C HIS A 13 28.78 25.86 -3.67
N PRO A 14 29.31 27.04 -3.26
CA PRO A 14 28.52 28.29 -3.27
C PRO A 14 27.84 28.62 -4.60
N ASP A 15 28.45 28.19 -5.72
CA ASP A 15 27.89 28.44 -7.06
C ASP A 15 26.76 27.46 -7.41
N ASP A 16 26.63 26.37 -6.66
CA ASP A 16 25.61 25.33 -6.87
C ASP A 16 24.46 25.42 -5.89
N ARG A 17 24.33 26.55 -5.19
CA ARG A 17 23.23 26.72 -4.23
C ARG A 17 21.87 26.62 -4.91
N PRO A 18 20.97 25.79 -4.38
CA PRO A 18 19.61 25.74 -4.90
C PRO A 18 18.93 27.09 -4.74
N SER A 19 18.11 27.45 -5.71
CA SER A 19 17.30 28.66 -5.64
C SER A 19 16.24 28.54 -4.53
N LEU A 20 15.70 29.68 -4.09
CA LEU A 20 14.62 29.70 -3.11
C LEU A 20 13.43 28.88 -3.58
N ALA A 21 13.15 28.90 -4.90
CA ALA A 21 12.06 28.10 -5.50
C ALA A 21 12.31 26.61 -5.36
N GLU A 22 13.56 26.15 -5.53
CA GLU A 22 13.95 24.74 -5.37
C GLU A 22 13.83 24.29 -3.92
N ILE A 23 14.28 25.12 -2.97
CA ILE A 23 14.12 24.84 -1.54
C ILE A 23 12.65 24.74 -1.18
N LYS A 24 11.81 25.61 -1.71
CA LYS A 24 10.37 25.61 -1.49
C LYS A 24 9.72 24.30 -1.97
N LYS A 25 10.13 23.80 -3.13
CA LYS A 25 9.66 22.51 -3.65
C LYS A 25 10.02 21.34 -2.72
N VAL A 26 11.25 21.34 -2.18
CA VAL A 26 11.67 20.30 -1.24
C VAL A 26 10.84 20.34 0.05
N VAL A 27 10.56 21.53 0.57
CA VAL A 27 9.73 21.71 1.76
C VAL A 27 8.29 21.24 1.49
N GLU A 28 7.73 21.59 0.35
CA GLU A 28 6.39 21.14 -0.05
C GLU A 28 6.34 19.62 -0.23
N ALA A 29 7.34 19.03 -0.86
CA ALA A 29 7.44 17.58 -0.99
C ALA A 29 7.52 16.89 0.38
N GLY A 30 8.21 17.48 1.35
CA GLY A 30 8.26 16.99 2.72
C GLY A 30 6.90 17.02 3.41
N ARG A 31 6.11 18.07 3.18
CA ARG A 31 4.75 18.19 3.70
C ARG A 31 3.82 17.15 3.09
N ASP A 32 3.93 16.93 1.77
CA ASP A 32 3.15 15.92 1.07
C ASP A 32 3.49 14.52 1.59
N ALA A 33 4.75 14.26 1.88
CA ALA A 33 5.20 13.01 2.49
C ALA A 33 4.62 12.81 3.89
N ASP A 34 4.55 13.87 4.71
CA ASP A 34 3.95 13.82 6.05
C ASP A 34 2.44 13.53 5.97
N GLU A 35 1.74 14.15 5.05
CA GLU A 35 0.31 13.89 4.82
C GLU A 35 0.08 12.46 4.38
N LEU A 36 0.88 11.97 3.43
CA LEU A 36 0.81 10.61 2.96
C LEU A 36 1.08 9.61 4.08
N TYR A 37 2.07 9.89 4.93
CA TYR A 37 2.37 9.04 6.09
C TYR A 37 1.19 8.97 7.05
N ARG A 38 0.54 10.10 7.34
CA ARG A 38 -0.63 10.13 8.22
C ARG A 38 -1.81 9.37 7.63
N GLU A 39 -2.06 9.51 6.33
CA GLU A 39 -3.10 8.77 5.63
C GLU A 39 -2.82 7.26 5.66
N ALA A 40 -1.58 6.87 5.39
CA ALA A 40 -1.17 5.47 5.43
C ALA A 40 -1.30 4.88 6.84
N LYS A 41 -0.95 5.65 7.86
CA LYS A 41 -1.08 5.23 9.27
C LYS A 41 -2.54 5.01 9.63
N THR A 42 -3.42 5.95 9.27
CA THR A 42 -4.86 5.83 9.52
C THR A 42 -5.44 4.61 8.82
N LEU A 43 -5.08 4.40 7.57
CA LEU A 43 -5.48 3.22 6.78
C LEU A 43 -5.01 1.93 7.44
N GLY A 44 -3.74 1.88 7.84
CA GLY A 44 -3.16 0.71 8.50
C GLY A 44 -3.86 0.38 9.83
N GLU A 45 -4.18 1.40 10.63
CA GLU A 45 -4.91 1.23 11.88
C GLU A 45 -6.33 0.68 11.63
N ASP A 46 -7.01 1.17 10.60
CA ASP A 46 -8.36 0.70 10.25
C ASP A 46 -8.33 -0.75 9.77
N ILE A 47 -7.34 -1.12 8.94
CA ILE A 47 -7.14 -2.49 8.49
C ILE A 47 -6.90 -3.42 9.69
N LEU A 48 -6.07 -3.00 10.65
CA LEU A 48 -5.78 -3.80 11.84
C LEU A 48 -7.03 -4.00 12.71
N ARG A 49 -7.88 -3.00 12.83
CA ARG A 49 -9.15 -3.14 13.57
C ARG A 49 -10.10 -4.13 12.91
N ARG A 50 -10.05 -4.24 11.58
CA ARG A 50 -10.90 -5.13 10.80
C ARG A 50 -10.23 -6.46 10.45
N ARG A 51 -9.04 -6.71 11.02
CA ARG A 51 -8.17 -7.84 10.65
C ARG A 51 -8.91 -9.18 10.64
N ASP A 52 -9.67 -9.48 11.68
CA ASP A 52 -10.33 -10.80 11.78
C ASP A 52 -11.35 -11.00 10.68
N GLY A 53 -12.15 -9.99 10.36
CA GLY A 53 -13.12 -10.05 9.27
C GLY A 53 -12.44 -10.14 7.91
N LEU A 54 -11.35 -9.42 7.71
CA LEU A 54 -10.57 -9.47 6.47
C LEU A 54 -9.94 -10.85 6.28
N ASP A 55 -9.34 -11.40 7.33
CA ASP A 55 -8.74 -12.73 7.28
C ASP A 55 -9.78 -13.80 7.00
N ALA A 56 -10.99 -13.69 7.58
CA ALA A 56 -12.08 -14.60 7.29
C ALA A 56 -12.46 -14.57 5.82
N ALA A 57 -12.57 -13.39 5.23
CA ALA A 57 -12.88 -13.22 3.81
C ALA A 57 -11.79 -13.83 2.93
N ILE A 58 -10.52 -13.59 3.26
CA ILE A 58 -9.38 -14.15 2.53
C ILE A 58 -9.40 -15.67 2.63
N ASP A 59 -9.49 -16.20 3.84
CA ASP A 59 -9.38 -17.63 4.09
C ASP A 59 -10.55 -18.41 3.47
N SER A 60 -11.70 -17.78 3.32
CA SER A 60 -12.87 -18.40 2.66
C SER A 60 -12.64 -18.69 1.18
N THR A 61 -11.66 -18.03 0.55
CA THR A 61 -11.31 -18.27 -0.87
C THR A 61 -10.24 -19.33 -1.06
N LEU A 62 -9.61 -19.81 0.03
CA LEU A 62 -8.50 -20.76 -0.04
C LEU A 62 -9.06 -22.19 -0.11
N GLU A 63 -9.21 -22.73 -1.34
CA GLU A 63 -9.78 -24.07 -1.53
C GLU A 63 -8.80 -25.20 -1.22
N ASN A 64 -7.58 -25.12 -1.74
CA ASN A 64 -6.57 -26.18 -1.58
C ASN A 64 -5.30 -25.64 -0.92
N TYR A 65 -5.43 -24.63 -0.09
CA TYR A 65 -4.31 -23.93 0.48
C TYR A 65 -4.58 -23.65 1.96
N SER A 66 -3.65 -24.06 2.81
CA SER A 66 -3.76 -23.83 4.25
C SER A 66 -3.51 -22.35 4.59
N PRO A 67 -4.38 -21.71 5.40
CA PRO A 67 -4.17 -20.32 5.79
C PRO A 67 -2.79 -20.05 6.41
N GLU A 68 -2.24 -21.00 7.14
CA GLU A 68 -0.93 -20.87 7.79
C GLU A 68 0.23 -20.81 6.79
N ARG A 69 0.01 -21.23 5.56
CA ARG A 69 1.03 -21.23 4.52
C ARG A 69 1.16 -19.91 3.79
N VAL A 70 0.19 -19.01 3.98
CA VAL A 70 0.23 -17.69 3.37
C VAL A 70 1.36 -16.90 4.03
N SER A 71 2.31 -16.39 3.23
CA SER A 71 3.41 -15.60 3.74
C SER A 71 2.92 -14.30 4.38
N ALA A 72 3.72 -13.73 5.29
CA ALA A 72 3.38 -12.47 5.95
C ALA A 72 3.19 -11.33 4.94
N ILE A 73 4.02 -11.29 3.89
CA ILE A 73 3.93 -10.26 2.85
C ILE A 73 2.64 -10.43 2.05
N ASP A 74 2.34 -11.65 1.60
CA ASP A 74 1.12 -11.93 0.87
C ASP A 74 -0.11 -11.63 1.73
N ARG A 75 -0.08 -11.99 3.01
CA ARG A 75 -1.19 -11.70 3.93
C ARG A 75 -1.42 -10.21 4.05
N ALA A 76 -0.37 -9.41 4.16
CA ALA A 76 -0.47 -7.95 4.24
C ALA A 76 -1.08 -7.35 2.96
N ILE A 77 -0.63 -7.81 1.80
CA ILE A 77 -1.15 -7.36 0.51
C ILE A 77 -2.63 -7.75 0.36
N LEU A 78 -2.97 -8.97 0.74
CA LEU A 78 -4.34 -9.46 0.68
C LEU A 78 -5.28 -8.70 1.62
N ARG A 79 -4.82 -8.37 2.83
CA ARG A 79 -5.61 -7.56 3.77
C ARG A 79 -5.90 -6.18 3.19
N LEU A 80 -4.90 -5.53 2.59
CA LEU A 80 -5.10 -4.23 1.96
C LEU A 80 -6.09 -4.33 0.81
N GLY A 81 -5.92 -5.28 -0.09
CA GLY A 81 -6.81 -5.48 -1.24
C GLY A 81 -8.23 -5.84 -0.80
N ALA A 82 -8.37 -6.75 0.15
CA ALA A 82 -9.67 -7.12 0.71
C ALA A 82 -10.37 -5.93 1.37
N TYR A 83 -9.62 -5.12 2.13
CA TYR A 83 -10.16 -3.91 2.73
C TYR A 83 -10.73 -2.97 1.67
N GLU A 84 -9.97 -2.72 0.61
CA GLU A 84 -10.41 -1.83 -0.46
C GLU A 84 -11.65 -2.39 -1.17
N LEU A 85 -11.68 -3.68 -1.46
CA LEU A 85 -12.83 -4.32 -2.11
C LEU A 85 -14.09 -4.28 -1.25
N LEU A 86 -13.96 -4.47 0.06
CA LEU A 86 -15.09 -4.58 0.97
C LEU A 86 -15.55 -3.24 1.54
N HIS A 87 -14.64 -2.29 1.75
CA HIS A 87 -14.91 -1.05 2.48
C HIS A 87 -14.66 0.22 1.67
N ARG A 88 -14.09 0.12 0.48
CA ARG A 88 -13.84 1.25 -0.42
C ARG A 88 -14.54 0.99 -1.76
N LYS A 89 -15.85 1.04 -1.74
CA LYS A 89 -16.67 0.76 -2.93
C LYS A 89 -16.52 1.80 -4.04
N ASP A 90 -15.94 2.96 -3.72
CA ASP A 90 -15.56 4.01 -4.68
C ASP A 90 -14.40 3.58 -5.59
N LEU A 91 -13.61 2.57 -5.19
CA LEU A 91 -12.51 2.05 -5.98
C LEU A 91 -12.97 0.90 -6.87
N PRO A 92 -12.73 0.96 -8.19
CA PRO A 92 -13.06 -0.17 -9.08
C PRO A 92 -12.26 -1.41 -8.73
N ALA A 93 -12.91 -2.57 -8.67
CA ALA A 93 -12.26 -3.83 -8.33
C ALA A 93 -11.05 -4.15 -9.22
N PRO A 94 -11.11 -3.96 -10.56
CA PRO A 94 -9.93 -4.22 -11.41
C PRO A 94 -8.71 -3.39 -11.04
N ILE A 95 -8.91 -2.15 -10.58
CA ILE A 95 -7.81 -1.29 -10.15
C ILE A 95 -7.21 -1.80 -8.84
N VAL A 96 -8.06 -2.14 -7.87
CA VAL A 96 -7.62 -2.71 -6.58
C VAL A 96 -6.77 -3.96 -6.81
N ILE A 97 -7.26 -4.88 -7.63
CA ILE A 97 -6.58 -6.15 -7.91
C ILE A 97 -5.27 -5.89 -8.66
N SER A 98 -5.28 -5.01 -9.65
CA SER A 98 -4.07 -4.65 -10.41
C SER A 98 -2.97 -4.08 -9.52
N GLU A 99 -3.31 -3.20 -8.59
CA GLU A 99 -2.35 -2.62 -7.66
C GLU A 99 -1.81 -3.65 -6.68
N ALA A 100 -2.65 -4.56 -6.21
CA ALA A 100 -2.22 -5.65 -5.33
C ALA A 100 -1.25 -6.59 -6.05
N ILE A 101 -1.51 -6.92 -7.31
CA ILE A 101 -0.62 -7.73 -8.14
C ILE A 101 0.73 -7.04 -8.29
N ARG A 102 0.73 -5.74 -8.55
CA ARG A 102 1.96 -4.96 -8.68
C ARG A 102 2.78 -4.97 -7.39
N LEU A 103 2.14 -4.84 -6.23
CA LEU A 103 2.83 -4.95 -4.95
C LEU A 103 3.43 -6.33 -4.74
N SER A 104 2.72 -7.38 -5.11
CA SER A 104 3.21 -8.76 -4.98
C SER A 104 4.40 -9.04 -5.90
N GLU A 105 4.39 -8.51 -7.12
CA GLU A 105 5.51 -8.62 -8.04
C GLU A 105 6.77 -7.95 -7.48
N ARG A 106 6.59 -6.83 -6.78
CA ARG A 106 7.70 -6.04 -6.27
C ARG A 106 8.27 -6.59 -4.95
N PHE A 107 7.41 -7.08 -4.05
CA PHE A 107 7.82 -7.39 -2.68
C PHE A 107 7.70 -8.86 -2.28
N SER A 108 7.10 -9.70 -3.11
CA SER A 108 6.84 -11.08 -2.74
C SER A 108 7.47 -12.08 -3.73
N SER A 109 7.07 -13.35 -3.67
CA SER A 109 7.65 -14.41 -4.51
C SER A 109 7.10 -14.36 -5.95
N ALA A 110 7.76 -15.08 -6.86
CA ALA A 110 7.35 -15.16 -8.26
C ALA A 110 5.93 -15.75 -8.44
N GLU A 111 5.47 -16.55 -7.49
CA GLU A 111 4.15 -17.20 -7.53
C GLU A 111 3.05 -16.32 -6.94
N SER A 112 3.41 -15.32 -6.14
CA SER A 112 2.46 -14.48 -5.41
C SER A 112 1.50 -13.70 -6.29
N PRO A 113 1.88 -13.13 -7.45
CA PRO A 113 0.93 -12.40 -8.29
C PRO A 113 -0.29 -13.21 -8.69
N ARG A 114 -0.08 -14.48 -9.07
CA ARG A 114 -1.17 -15.38 -9.45
C ARG A 114 -2.04 -15.71 -8.23
N PHE A 115 -1.43 -15.98 -7.10
CA PHE A 115 -2.14 -16.28 -5.84
C PHE A 115 -2.98 -15.08 -5.39
N VAL A 116 -2.40 -13.89 -5.35
CA VAL A 116 -3.08 -12.65 -4.95
C VAL A 116 -4.26 -12.37 -5.89
N ASN A 117 -4.05 -12.49 -7.19
CA ASN A 117 -5.12 -12.32 -8.15
C ASN A 117 -6.29 -13.27 -7.90
N GLY A 118 -5.99 -14.55 -7.70
CA GLY A 118 -7.03 -15.56 -7.45
C GLY A 118 -7.86 -15.28 -6.20
N VAL A 119 -7.20 -14.91 -5.10
CA VAL A 119 -7.87 -14.62 -3.83
C VAL A 119 -8.76 -13.37 -3.95
N LEU A 120 -8.20 -12.28 -4.46
CA LEU A 120 -8.95 -11.03 -4.57
C LEU A 120 -10.07 -11.11 -5.59
N ALA A 121 -9.88 -11.82 -6.70
CA ALA A 121 -10.95 -12.09 -7.65
C ALA A 121 -12.09 -12.89 -7.02
N GLY A 122 -11.74 -13.86 -6.17
CA GLY A 122 -12.74 -14.64 -5.41
C GLY A 122 -13.56 -13.77 -4.48
N ILE A 123 -12.92 -12.88 -3.74
CA ILE A 123 -13.60 -11.93 -2.85
C ILE A 123 -14.51 -11.01 -3.66
N SER A 124 -13.99 -10.46 -4.76
CA SER A 124 -14.75 -9.55 -5.63
C SER A 124 -16.01 -10.21 -6.20
N LYS A 125 -15.93 -11.47 -6.61
CA LYS A 125 -17.09 -12.21 -7.12
C LYS A 125 -18.16 -12.43 -6.07
N THR A 126 -17.76 -12.63 -4.83
CA THR A 126 -18.70 -12.82 -3.70
C THR A 126 -19.45 -11.53 -3.41
N GLU A 127 -18.77 -10.40 -3.46
CA GLU A 127 -19.35 -9.07 -3.18
C GLU A 127 -20.15 -8.51 -4.36
N HIS A 128 -19.79 -8.89 -5.59
CA HIS A 128 -20.45 -8.41 -6.81
C HIS A 128 -20.78 -9.60 -7.71
N PRO A 129 -21.74 -10.46 -7.30
CA PRO A 129 -22.15 -11.55 -8.16
C PRO A 129 -22.77 -10.99 -9.44
N ALA A 130 -22.30 -11.46 -10.56
CA ALA A 130 -22.77 -11.02 -11.87
C ALA A 130 -24.23 -11.37 -12.09
#